data_db5afb0c7ee036270ce3dcb9e183f032
#
_entry.id   db5afb0c7ee036270ce3dcb9e183f032
#
_cell.length_a   1.000
_cell.length_b   1.000
_cell.length_c   1.000
_cell.angle_alpha   90.00
_cell.angle_beta   90.00
_cell.angle_gamma   90.00
#
_symmetry.space_group_name_H-M   'P 1'
#
loop_
_entity.id
_entity.type
_entity.pdbx_description
1 polymer ?
#
loop_
_entity_poly.entity_id
_entity_poly.type
_entity_poly.pdbx_seq_one_letter_code
_entity_poly.pdbx_strand_id
1 'polypeptide(L)'
;MSSPSDVGHFNTQEVQPWDRPIKEYQKTFQHQEYHYTQPELPIGLTSLDIDKDYNIRIRAEVVNPQANKFTAKIWTWYDTKLYSAGMSWVEKSQLPFLQSGTFDTNEIRDWRSPQHDNSKYIQFSAPFPSAPKVVCFLTYFDMEKGKNWRLKVIPSNITHTGFQITIKSWYDSVLYGASATWIAYPDDIPGVDSGRFSTADIRDWKNTQQKNSSIVGFNTQFNNPPSLFVGLDELDYNCDYNLRLKLETSDLTQTGFKWDLDAWFDSEMYQSGASYLAWDKSAL
;
A
#
# COMPACT_ATOMS: atom_id res chain seq x y z
N MET A 1 3.91 -22.94 18.58
CA MET A 1 4.44 -21.58 18.44
C MET A 1 4.19 -21.22 16.98
N SER A 2 3.39 -20.17 16.71
CA SER A 2 3.24 -19.68 15.33
C SER A 2 4.60 -19.16 14.87
N SER A 3 5.07 -19.59 13.70
CA SER A 3 6.26 -19.00 13.07
C SER A 3 6.09 -17.48 13.01
N PRO A 4 7.12 -16.67 13.26
CA PRO A 4 7.06 -15.24 13.09
C PRO A 4 6.58 -14.92 11.67
N SER A 5 5.72 -13.94 11.54
CA SER A 5 5.21 -13.52 10.23
C SER A 5 6.25 -12.64 9.54
N ASP A 6 6.64 -12.97 8.30
CA ASP A 6 7.57 -12.17 7.48
C ASP A 6 6.96 -10.83 7.06
N VAL A 7 5.68 -10.65 7.35
CA VAL A 7 4.89 -9.43 7.13
C VAL A 7 4.54 -8.81 8.47
N GLY A 8 4.94 -7.59 8.67
CA GLY A 8 4.60 -6.83 9.86
C GLY A 8 3.49 -5.81 9.59
N HIS A 9 2.85 -5.38 10.66
CA HIS A 9 1.78 -4.39 10.66
C HIS A 9 1.96 -3.40 11.79
N PHE A 10 1.57 -2.15 11.54
CA PHE A 10 1.48 -1.11 12.54
C PHE A 10 0.18 -0.33 12.33
N ASN A 11 -0.58 -0.14 13.40
CA ASN A 11 -1.73 0.75 13.42
C ASN A 11 -1.48 1.87 14.45
N THR A 12 -1.82 3.10 14.10
CA THR A 12 -1.65 4.25 14.98
C THR A 12 -2.36 4.10 16.32
N GLN A 13 -3.44 3.32 16.38
CA GLN A 13 -4.18 3.04 17.62
C GLN A 13 -3.40 2.16 18.61
N GLU A 14 -2.28 1.55 18.19
CA GLU A 14 -1.38 0.84 19.10
C GLU A 14 -0.58 1.78 20.02
N VAL A 15 -0.49 3.05 19.65
CA VAL A 15 0.27 4.06 20.40
C VAL A 15 -0.58 5.23 20.88
N GLN A 16 -1.73 5.48 20.23
CA GLN A 16 -2.61 6.61 20.56
C GLN A 16 -4.06 6.29 20.22
N PRO A 17 -5.02 6.50 21.13
CA PRO A 17 -6.45 6.37 20.84
C PRO A 17 -6.91 7.33 19.74
N TRP A 18 -7.85 6.87 18.89
CA TRP A 18 -8.37 7.62 17.76
C TRP A 18 -9.04 8.96 18.15
N ASP A 19 -9.64 9.05 19.33
CA ASP A 19 -10.31 10.25 19.87
C ASP A 19 -9.36 11.34 20.33
N ARG A 20 -8.06 11.07 20.35
CA ARG A 20 -7.00 12.02 20.72
C ARG A 20 -5.92 12.09 19.63
N PRO A 21 -6.27 12.53 18.41
CA PRO A 21 -5.34 12.53 17.30
C PRO A 21 -4.13 13.44 17.54
N ILE A 22 -2.96 12.93 17.15
CA ILE A 22 -1.68 13.66 17.13
C ILE A 22 -1.17 13.74 15.68
N LYS A 23 -0.03 14.40 15.46
CA LYS A 23 0.54 14.54 14.11
C LYS A 23 1.46 13.40 13.71
N GLU A 24 2.12 12.76 14.67
CA GLU A 24 3.10 11.71 14.41
C GLU A 24 2.86 10.51 15.32
N TYR A 25 2.77 9.35 14.69
CA TYR A 25 2.60 8.06 15.35
C TYR A 25 3.78 7.18 14.95
N GLN A 26 4.48 6.63 15.95
CA GLN A 26 5.64 5.80 15.67
C GLN A 26 5.81 4.69 16.70
N LYS A 27 6.30 3.55 16.22
CA LYS A 27 6.62 2.40 17.07
C LYS A 27 7.85 1.69 16.51
N THR A 28 8.75 1.31 17.42
CA THR A 28 9.96 0.56 17.06
C THR A 28 9.68 -0.93 17.09
N PHE A 29 10.11 -1.61 16.04
CA PHE A 29 10.01 -3.05 15.87
C PHE A 29 11.41 -3.68 15.78
N GLN A 30 11.54 -4.90 16.26
CA GLN A 30 12.74 -5.69 16.07
C GLN A 30 12.62 -6.44 14.73
N HIS A 31 13.73 -6.56 14.01
CA HIS A 31 13.80 -7.48 12.88
C HIS A 31 13.72 -8.93 13.37
N GLN A 32 13.25 -9.83 12.54
CA GLN A 32 13.25 -11.26 12.85
C GLN A 32 14.66 -11.83 12.88
N GLU A 33 15.55 -11.27 12.05
CA GLU A 33 16.95 -11.64 11.95
C GLU A 33 17.85 -10.41 12.01
N TYR A 34 19.12 -10.63 12.35
CA TYR A 34 20.12 -9.57 12.33
C TYR A 34 20.59 -9.32 10.89
N HIS A 35 20.55 -8.06 10.46
CA HIS A 35 20.98 -7.68 9.11
C HIS A 35 22.40 -7.10 9.14
N TYR A 36 23.29 -7.62 8.28
CA TYR A 36 24.64 -7.07 8.12
C TYR A 36 24.68 -5.79 7.28
N THR A 37 23.64 -5.54 6.50
CA THR A 37 23.43 -4.32 5.73
C THR A 37 22.10 -3.69 6.14
N GLN A 38 21.92 -2.42 5.85
CA GLN A 38 20.64 -1.74 6.12
C GLN A 38 19.50 -2.44 5.36
N PRO A 39 18.48 -2.97 6.05
CA PRO A 39 17.40 -3.68 5.40
C PRO A 39 16.49 -2.71 4.64
N GLU A 40 16.02 -3.15 3.47
CA GLU A 40 14.93 -2.51 2.77
C GLU A 40 13.60 -3.11 3.22
N LEU A 41 12.66 -2.23 3.56
CA LEU A 41 11.32 -2.62 3.99
C LEU A 41 10.29 -1.93 3.09
N PRO A 42 9.88 -2.57 1.98
CA PRO A 42 8.71 -2.15 1.22
C PRO A 42 7.48 -2.07 2.12
N ILE A 43 6.71 -1.00 2.00
CA ILE A 43 5.54 -0.72 2.83
C ILE A 43 4.30 -0.42 1.98
N GLY A 44 3.13 -0.55 2.58
CA GLY A 44 1.86 -0.13 2.00
C GLY A 44 0.89 0.33 3.08
N LEU A 45 0.07 1.34 2.79
CA LEU A 45 -1.04 1.74 3.65
C LEU A 45 -2.11 0.65 3.65
N THR A 46 -2.74 0.41 4.82
CA THR A 46 -3.79 -0.61 4.98
C THR A 46 -5.09 -0.07 5.56
N SER A 47 -5.04 1.05 6.27
CA SER A 47 -6.26 1.68 6.78
C SER A 47 -6.10 3.18 6.91
N LEU A 48 -7.23 3.90 6.86
CA LEU A 48 -7.33 5.35 6.90
C LEU A 48 -8.58 5.77 7.67
N ASP A 49 -8.46 6.75 8.57
CA ASP A 49 -9.56 7.50 9.15
C ASP A 49 -9.12 8.95 9.30
N ILE A 50 -9.54 9.79 8.33
CA ILE A 50 -9.08 11.17 8.18
C ILE A 50 -10.31 12.10 8.10
N ASP A 51 -10.23 13.20 8.83
CA ASP A 51 -11.27 14.23 8.88
C ASP A 51 -11.42 14.97 7.54
N LYS A 52 -12.66 15.13 7.08
CA LYS A 52 -13.00 15.76 5.79
C LYS A 52 -12.85 17.29 5.77
N ASP A 53 -12.83 17.92 6.94
CA ASP A 53 -12.85 19.38 7.04
C ASP A 53 -11.51 20.04 6.71
N TYR A 54 -10.49 19.23 6.48
CA TYR A 54 -9.13 19.62 6.13
C TYR A 54 -8.65 18.88 4.88
N ASN A 55 -7.55 19.35 4.27
CA ASN A 55 -6.88 18.53 3.25
C ASN A 55 -6.49 17.18 3.86
N ILE A 56 -6.68 16.13 3.10
CA ILE A 56 -6.26 14.80 3.57
C ILE A 56 -4.77 14.60 3.29
N ARG A 57 -3.97 14.48 4.36
CA ARG A 57 -2.52 14.31 4.28
C ARG A 57 -2.09 13.17 5.16
N ILE A 58 -1.38 12.24 4.59
CA ILE A 58 -0.81 11.10 5.30
C ILE A 58 0.49 10.66 4.65
N ARG A 59 1.47 10.29 5.47
CA ARG A 59 2.67 9.59 5.02
C ARG A 59 2.99 8.45 5.99
N ALA A 60 3.21 7.28 5.40
CA ALA A 60 3.77 6.11 6.06
C ALA A 60 5.21 5.92 5.60
N GLU A 61 6.11 5.65 6.52
CA GLU A 61 7.53 5.46 6.23
C GLU A 61 8.20 4.57 7.28
N VAL A 62 9.32 3.97 6.90
CA VAL A 62 10.26 3.34 7.83
C VAL A 62 11.38 4.32 8.08
N VAL A 63 11.66 4.61 9.34
CA VAL A 63 12.72 5.51 9.77
C VAL A 63 13.73 4.78 10.66
N ASN A 64 14.97 5.26 10.64
CA ASN A 64 16.07 4.71 11.45
C ASN A 64 16.24 3.19 11.34
N PRO A 65 16.25 2.60 10.12
CA PRO A 65 16.50 1.19 9.97
C PRO A 65 17.94 0.88 10.43
N GLN A 66 18.05 -0.08 11.34
CA GLN A 66 19.30 -0.58 11.93
C GLN A 66 19.38 -2.08 11.73
N ALA A 67 20.52 -2.68 12.06
CA ALA A 67 20.77 -4.11 11.89
C ALA A 67 19.76 -5.04 12.60
N ASN A 68 19.17 -4.58 13.69
CA ASN A 68 18.28 -5.38 14.55
C ASN A 68 16.90 -4.77 14.78
N LYS A 69 16.67 -3.54 14.34
CA LYS A 69 15.40 -2.82 14.57
C LYS A 69 15.17 -1.69 13.56
N PHE A 70 13.94 -1.27 13.46
CA PHE A 70 13.51 -0.08 12.72
C PHE A 70 12.31 0.57 13.40
N THR A 71 11.95 1.76 12.97
CA THR A 71 10.75 2.44 13.45
C THR A 71 9.75 2.59 12.30
N ALA A 72 8.57 2.02 12.45
CA ALA A 72 7.42 2.32 11.59
C ALA A 72 6.83 3.65 12.02
N LYS A 73 6.62 4.56 11.08
CA LYS A 73 6.09 5.89 11.33
C LYS A 73 4.94 6.18 10.37
N ILE A 74 3.81 6.66 10.93
CA ILE A 74 2.71 7.24 10.18
C ILE A 74 2.52 8.65 10.70
N TRP A 75 2.43 9.64 9.80
CA TRP A 75 2.29 11.02 10.21
C TRP A 75 1.46 11.85 9.23
N THR A 76 0.98 12.97 9.75
CA THR A 76 0.25 13.99 9.02
C THR A 76 0.78 15.38 9.40
N TRP A 77 0.39 16.41 8.67
CA TRP A 77 0.93 17.75 8.89
C TRP A 77 -0.12 18.84 8.70
N TYR A 78 0.30 20.04 9.05
CA TYR A 78 -0.50 21.24 8.99
C TYR A 78 -1.82 21.09 9.79
N ASP A 79 -2.97 21.25 9.16
CA ASP A 79 -4.30 21.21 9.78
C ASP A 79 -4.99 19.85 9.71
N THR A 80 -4.51 18.91 8.90
CA THR A 80 -5.12 17.58 8.76
C THR A 80 -5.29 16.90 10.11
N LYS A 81 -6.46 16.32 10.33
CA LYS A 81 -6.78 15.55 11.52
C LYS A 81 -6.87 14.07 11.15
N LEU A 82 -5.88 13.33 11.60
CA LEU A 82 -5.76 11.88 11.38
C LEU A 82 -6.23 11.16 12.63
N TYR A 83 -7.39 10.50 12.57
CA TYR A 83 -7.92 9.72 13.68
C TYR A 83 -7.21 8.39 13.84
N SER A 84 -7.02 7.67 12.73
CA SER A 84 -6.21 6.47 12.71
C SER A 84 -5.73 6.12 11.31
N ALA A 85 -4.67 5.34 11.24
CA ALA A 85 -4.18 4.73 10.01
C ALA A 85 -3.38 3.47 10.30
N GLY A 86 -3.24 2.63 9.28
CA GLY A 86 -2.45 1.42 9.33
C GLY A 86 -1.49 1.31 8.15
N MET A 87 -0.41 0.61 8.37
CA MET A 87 0.54 0.21 7.35
C MET A 87 1.01 -1.23 7.56
N SER A 88 1.42 -1.86 6.49
CA SER A 88 2.13 -3.14 6.49
C SER A 88 3.51 -2.99 5.87
N TRP A 89 4.40 -3.94 6.13
CA TRP A 89 5.72 -4.03 5.51
C TRP A 89 6.14 -5.47 5.32
N VAL A 90 7.13 -5.65 4.44
CA VAL A 90 7.85 -6.91 4.25
C VAL A 90 9.35 -6.67 4.37
N GLU A 91 10.09 -7.59 4.99
CA GLU A 91 11.54 -7.54 5.04
C GLU A 91 12.10 -8.13 3.74
N LYS A 92 12.65 -7.28 2.87
CA LYS A 92 13.17 -7.69 1.55
C LYS A 92 14.30 -8.71 1.64
N SER A 93 15.05 -8.73 2.74
CA SER A 93 16.11 -9.74 2.97
C SER A 93 15.60 -11.18 2.93
N GLN A 94 14.32 -11.37 3.21
CA GLN A 94 13.63 -12.66 3.08
C GLN A 94 13.29 -13.01 1.63
N LEU A 95 13.46 -12.08 0.69
CA LEU A 95 13.07 -12.19 -0.71
C LEU A 95 14.18 -11.64 -1.62
N PRO A 96 15.34 -12.28 -1.70
CA PRO A 96 16.53 -11.74 -2.36
C PRO A 96 16.38 -11.55 -3.88
N PHE A 97 15.38 -12.18 -4.48
CA PHE A 97 15.05 -12.04 -5.90
C PHE A 97 14.21 -10.77 -6.21
N LEU A 98 13.74 -10.05 -5.19
CA LEU A 98 12.97 -8.82 -5.38
C LEU A 98 13.88 -7.63 -5.68
N GLN A 99 13.38 -6.76 -6.54
CA GLN A 99 13.79 -5.37 -6.58
C GLN A 99 12.64 -4.51 -6.09
N SER A 100 12.92 -3.47 -5.35
CA SER A 100 11.94 -2.56 -4.81
C SER A 100 12.45 -1.13 -4.80
N GLY A 101 11.53 -0.20 -4.67
CA GLY A 101 11.85 1.22 -4.55
C GLY A 101 10.59 2.03 -4.33
N THR A 102 10.74 3.34 -4.36
CA THR A 102 9.65 4.29 -4.21
C THR A 102 9.62 5.25 -5.39
N PHE A 103 8.44 5.78 -5.67
CA PHE A 103 8.25 6.91 -6.56
C PHE A 103 7.41 7.95 -5.82
N ASP A 104 7.89 9.19 -5.76
CA ASP A 104 7.17 10.33 -5.21
C ASP A 104 6.93 11.35 -6.34
N THR A 105 5.72 11.87 -6.45
CA THR A 105 5.36 12.84 -7.49
C THR A 105 6.21 14.11 -7.44
N ASN A 106 6.76 14.44 -6.25
CA ASN A 106 7.67 15.59 -6.09
C ASN A 106 9.03 15.40 -6.80
N GLU A 107 9.35 14.18 -7.26
CA GLU A 107 10.53 13.93 -8.08
C GLU A 107 10.40 14.49 -9.51
N ILE A 108 9.17 14.72 -9.97
CA ILE A 108 8.88 15.14 -11.35
C ILE A 108 8.16 16.49 -11.45
N ARG A 109 7.57 16.97 -10.34
CA ARG A 109 6.90 18.27 -10.31
C ARG A 109 6.87 18.87 -8.90
N ASP A 110 6.73 20.18 -8.81
CA ASP A 110 6.45 20.87 -7.55
C ASP A 110 5.00 20.59 -7.09
N TRP A 111 4.78 20.43 -5.79
CA TRP A 111 3.45 20.21 -5.21
C TRP A 111 2.46 21.34 -5.52
N ARG A 112 2.94 22.58 -5.74
CA ARG A 112 2.13 23.75 -6.13
C ARG A 112 1.59 23.68 -7.55
N SER A 113 2.03 22.70 -8.33
CA SER A 113 1.60 22.45 -9.71
C SER A 113 0.88 21.09 -9.81
N PRO A 114 -0.31 20.92 -9.19
CA PRO A 114 -1.02 19.66 -9.18
C PRO A 114 -1.36 19.21 -10.60
N GLN A 115 -1.21 17.90 -10.83
CA GLN A 115 -1.51 17.24 -12.10
C GLN A 115 -2.25 15.93 -11.84
N HIS A 116 -3.10 15.53 -12.79
CA HIS A 116 -3.82 14.26 -12.70
C HIS A 116 -2.93 13.06 -12.99
N ASP A 117 -2.06 13.16 -14.00
CA ASP A 117 -1.18 12.06 -14.42
C ASP A 117 0.28 12.39 -14.06
N ASN A 118 0.85 11.62 -13.13
CA ASN A 118 2.21 11.75 -12.67
C ASN A 118 2.95 10.46 -13.00
N SER A 119 3.71 10.46 -14.09
CA SER A 119 4.34 9.25 -14.62
C SER A 119 5.87 9.39 -14.64
N LYS A 120 6.56 8.32 -14.27
CA LYS A 120 8.01 8.20 -14.34
C LYS A 120 8.40 6.81 -14.84
N TYR A 121 9.43 6.74 -15.67
CA TYR A 121 10.08 5.47 -15.97
C TYR A 121 11.03 5.09 -14.85
N ILE A 122 10.85 3.89 -14.32
CA ILE A 122 11.72 3.27 -13.30
C ILE A 122 12.61 2.26 -13.99
N GLN A 123 13.91 2.51 -13.96
CA GLN A 123 14.90 1.53 -14.40
C GLN A 123 15.22 0.59 -13.26
N PHE A 124 15.22 -0.70 -13.50
CA PHE A 124 15.65 -1.71 -12.54
C PHE A 124 17.15 -1.59 -12.25
N SER A 125 17.56 -1.86 -11.03
CA SER A 125 18.97 -1.85 -10.62
C SER A 125 19.81 -2.89 -11.35
N ALA A 126 19.18 -3.99 -11.74
CA ALA A 126 19.73 -5.01 -12.64
C ALA A 126 18.58 -5.51 -13.54
N PRO A 127 18.83 -5.77 -14.83
CA PRO A 127 17.79 -6.31 -15.71
C PRO A 127 17.35 -7.70 -15.25
N PHE A 128 16.05 -7.97 -15.38
CA PHE A 128 15.50 -9.31 -15.20
C PHE A 128 15.73 -10.16 -16.47
N PRO A 129 15.70 -11.51 -16.39
CA PRO A 129 15.79 -12.36 -17.58
C PRO A 129 14.67 -12.13 -18.59
N SER A 130 13.46 -11.82 -18.11
CA SER A 130 12.25 -11.50 -18.86
C SER A 130 11.51 -10.34 -18.20
N ALA A 131 10.39 -9.90 -18.75
CA ALA A 131 9.54 -8.88 -18.10
C ALA A 131 9.03 -9.41 -16.74
N PRO A 132 9.34 -8.73 -15.62
CA PRO A 132 8.94 -9.17 -14.29
C PRO A 132 7.46 -8.88 -14.01
N LYS A 133 6.92 -9.45 -12.92
CA LYS A 133 5.73 -8.94 -12.25
C LYS A 133 6.07 -7.68 -11.47
N VAL A 134 5.15 -6.72 -11.46
CA VAL A 134 5.29 -5.46 -10.69
C VAL A 134 4.01 -5.18 -9.96
N VAL A 135 4.10 -4.93 -8.65
CA VAL A 135 2.99 -4.48 -7.80
C VAL A 135 3.36 -3.17 -7.10
N CYS A 136 2.36 -2.34 -6.84
CA CYS A 136 2.55 -1.02 -6.25
C CYS A 136 1.59 -0.79 -5.09
N PHE A 137 2.04 -0.01 -4.09
CA PHE A 137 1.33 0.26 -2.84
C PHE A 137 1.44 1.73 -2.49
N LEU A 138 0.33 2.40 -2.19
CA LEU A 138 0.31 3.79 -1.74
C LEU A 138 0.95 3.91 -0.36
N THR A 139 1.79 4.94 -0.18
CA THR A 139 2.48 5.23 1.08
C THR A 139 2.31 6.66 1.56
N TYR A 140 1.97 7.58 0.67
CA TYR A 140 1.79 8.99 0.94
C TYR A 140 0.80 9.59 -0.05
N PHE A 141 -0.02 10.54 0.46
CA PHE A 141 -0.76 11.48 -0.38
C PHE A 141 -1.10 12.78 0.36
N ASP A 142 -1.24 13.84 -0.42
CA ASP A 142 -1.75 15.16 -0.03
C ASP A 142 -2.77 15.59 -1.08
N MET A 143 -4.05 15.68 -0.68
CA MET A 143 -5.16 16.00 -1.56
C MET A 143 -6.03 17.10 -0.96
N GLU A 144 -6.61 17.93 -1.83
CA GLU A 144 -7.45 19.05 -1.46
C GLU A 144 -8.78 18.59 -0.83
N LYS A 145 -9.21 19.29 0.20
CA LYS A 145 -10.56 19.15 0.75
C LYS A 145 -11.63 19.72 -0.19
N GLY A 146 -12.86 19.28 -0.04
CA GLY A 146 -14.00 19.80 -0.82
C GLY A 146 -14.01 19.36 -2.28
N LYS A 147 -13.17 18.42 -2.64
CA LYS A 147 -13.12 17.68 -3.91
C LYS A 147 -13.03 16.21 -3.60
N ASN A 148 -13.72 15.36 -4.36
CA ASN A 148 -13.65 13.92 -4.13
C ASN A 148 -12.20 13.44 -4.23
N TRP A 149 -11.84 12.53 -3.35
CA TRP A 149 -10.48 12.02 -3.26
C TRP A 149 -10.34 10.79 -4.14
N ARG A 150 -9.67 10.99 -5.28
CA ARG A 150 -9.45 9.94 -6.27
C ARG A 150 -7.96 9.79 -6.52
N LEU A 151 -7.45 8.63 -6.22
CA LEU A 151 -6.03 8.32 -6.31
C LEU A 151 -5.85 6.86 -6.69
N LYS A 152 -4.92 6.60 -7.62
CA LYS A 152 -4.54 5.25 -8.02
C LYS A 152 -3.09 5.22 -8.46
N VAL A 153 -2.38 4.16 -8.11
CA VAL A 153 -1.06 3.85 -8.66
C VAL A 153 -1.15 2.69 -9.65
N ILE A 154 -0.47 2.83 -10.79
CA ILE A 154 -0.55 1.89 -11.92
C ILE A 154 0.86 1.63 -12.45
N PRO A 155 1.38 0.38 -12.40
CA PRO A 155 2.53 -0.04 -13.19
C PRO A 155 2.08 -0.36 -14.63
N SER A 156 2.88 0.05 -15.62
CA SER A 156 2.60 -0.22 -17.05
C SER A 156 3.90 -0.30 -17.85
N ASN A 157 3.81 -0.72 -19.12
CA ASN A 157 4.96 -0.83 -20.02
C ASN A 157 6.14 -1.58 -19.39
N ILE A 158 5.83 -2.71 -18.73
CA ILE A 158 6.83 -3.50 -18.01
C ILE A 158 7.70 -4.24 -19.02
N THR A 159 9.01 -4.03 -18.92
CA THR A 159 10.06 -4.68 -19.70
C THR A 159 11.07 -5.33 -18.76
N HIS A 160 12.02 -6.07 -19.29
CA HIS A 160 13.09 -6.68 -18.50
C HIS A 160 14.05 -5.65 -17.87
N THR A 161 14.08 -4.39 -18.37
CA THR A 161 14.98 -3.34 -17.87
C THR A 161 14.31 -2.30 -16.99
N GLY A 162 12.97 -2.24 -16.99
CA GLY A 162 12.23 -1.24 -16.23
C GLY A 162 10.76 -1.20 -16.60
N PHE A 163 10.05 -0.26 -16.00
CA PHE A 163 8.62 -0.07 -16.22
C PHE A 163 8.21 1.39 -16.01
N GLN A 164 7.03 1.75 -16.45
CA GLN A 164 6.43 3.05 -16.13
C GLN A 164 5.55 2.93 -14.90
N ILE A 165 5.79 3.75 -13.88
CA ILE A 165 4.87 3.94 -12.76
C ILE A 165 4.08 5.23 -12.97
N THR A 166 2.77 5.17 -12.76
CA THR A 166 1.89 6.33 -12.84
C THR A 166 1.08 6.44 -11.55
N ILE A 167 1.19 7.58 -10.86
CA ILE A 167 0.27 7.96 -9.80
C ILE A 167 -0.75 8.92 -10.40
N LYS A 168 -2.03 8.51 -10.38
CA LYS A 168 -3.10 9.17 -11.10
C LYS A 168 -4.20 9.63 -10.15
N SER A 169 -4.70 10.85 -10.40
CA SER A 169 -6.00 11.33 -9.91
C SER A 169 -6.89 11.67 -11.11
N TRP A 170 -8.15 11.98 -10.90
CA TRP A 170 -9.06 12.27 -12.02
C TRP A 170 -10.21 13.16 -11.63
N TYR A 171 -10.88 13.67 -12.66
CA TYR A 171 -12.05 14.55 -12.58
C TYR A 171 -11.71 15.87 -11.87
N ASP A 172 -12.35 16.18 -10.75
CA ASP A 172 -12.15 17.41 -9.98
C ASP A 172 -11.18 17.28 -8.81
N SER A 173 -10.61 16.08 -8.58
CA SER A 173 -9.65 15.85 -7.53
C SER A 173 -8.38 16.69 -7.74
N VAL A 174 -7.87 17.29 -6.67
CA VAL A 174 -6.61 18.02 -6.68
C VAL A 174 -5.58 17.26 -5.86
N LEU A 175 -4.55 16.76 -6.53
CA LEU A 175 -3.45 16.00 -5.95
C LEU A 175 -2.21 16.88 -5.82
N TYR A 176 -1.89 17.32 -4.62
CA TYR A 176 -0.66 18.07 -4.35
C TYR A 176 0.56 17.17 -4.38
N GLY A 177 0.49 15.99 -3.80
CA GLY A 177 1.56 15.00 -3.82
C GLY A 177 1.09 13.60 -3.49
N ALA A 178 1.82 12.60 -3.96
CA ALA A 178 1.63 11.22 -3.56
C ALA A 178 2.91 10.41 -3.79
N SER A 179 3.02 9.29 -3.07
CA SER A 179 4.12 8.35 -3.22
C SER A 179 3.61 6.92 -3.16
N ALA A 180 4.31 6.05 -3.85
CA ALA A 180 4.05 4.63 -3.84
C ALA A 180 5.35 3.82 -3.75
N THR A 181 5.32 2.75 -2.99
CA THR A 181 6.31 1.67 -3.05
C THR A 181 5.98 0.77 -4.23
N TRP A 182 6.99 0.32 -4.95
CA TRP A 182 6.89 -0.73 -5.96
C TRP A 182 7.76 -1.92 -5.61
N ILE A 183 7.31 -3.11 -5.99
CA ILE A 183 8.05 -4.37 -5.88
C ILE A 183 8.01 -5.03 -7.25
N ALA A 184 9.18 -5.49 -7.73
CA ALA A 184 9.32 -6.24 -8.97
C ALA A 184 10.03 -7.58 -8.69
N TYR A 185 9.58 -8.65 -9.34
CA TYR A 185 10.16 -9.99 -9.21
C TYR A 185 10.01 -10.79 -10.51
N PRO A 186 10.89 -11.78 -10.80
CA PRO A 186 10.76 -12.62 -11.99
C PRO A 186 9.44 -13.36 -12.03
N ASP A 187 8.75 -13.34 -13.18
CA ASP A 187 7.41 -13.95 -13.35
C ASP A 187 7.39 -15.47 -13.17
N ASP A 188 8.55 -16.11 -13.35
CA ASP A 188 8.73 -17.58 -13.37
C ASP A 188 9.23 -18.17 -12.04
N ILE A 189 9.28 -17.40 -10.96
CA ILE A 189 9.69 -17.92 -9.64
C ILE A 189 8.60 -18.81 -9.06
N PRO A 190 8.87 -20.10 -8.79
CA PRO A 190 7.93 -20.98 -8.11
C PRO A 190 7.62 -20.49 -6.69
N GLY A 191 6.37 -20.67 -6.24
CA GLY A 191 5.98 -20.31 -4.88
C GLY A 191 5.92 -18.81 -4.62
N VAL A 192 5.76 -17.98 -5.66
CA VAL A 192 5.47 -16.55 -5.54
C VAL A 192 4.30 -16.19 -6.43
N ASP A 193 3.37 -15.44 -5.91
CA ASP A 193 2.23 -14.89 -6.65
C ASP A 193 1.96 -13.44 -6.25
N SER A 194 1.43 -12.67 -7.17
CA SER A 194 0.97 -11.32 -6.88
C SER A 194 -0.17 -10.92 -7.79
N GLY A 195 -0.92 -9.95 -7.36
CA GLY A 195 -2.02 -9.42 -8.13
C GLY A 195 -2.66 -8.22 -7.47
N ARG A 196 -3.81 -7.88 -7.97
CA ARG A 196 -4.63 -6.78 -7.53
C ARG A 196 -6.08 -7.23 -7.38
N PHE A 197 -6.78 -6.64 -6.44
CA PHE A 197 -8.23 -6.79 -6.27
C PHE A 197 -8.86 -5.43 -5.94
N SER A 198 -10.14 -5.29 -6.25
CA SER A 198 -10.83 -4.01 -6.13
C SER A 198 -12.32 -4.23 -5.87
N THR A 199 -12.95 -3.25 -5.26
CA THR A 199 -14.43 -3.24 -5.16
C THR A 199 -15.11 -3.22 -6.53
N ALA A 200 -14.42 -2.72 -7.59
CA ALA A 200 -14.92 -2.77 -8.97
C ALA A 200 -15.04 -4.20 -9.54
N ASP A 201 -14.37 -5.19 -8.93
CA ASP A 201 -14.47 -6.59 -9.34
C ASP A 201 -15.81 -7.21 -8.92
N ILE A 202 -16.52 -6.59 -7.97
CA ILE A 202 -17.75 -7.12 -7.39
C ILE A 202 -18.96 -6.19 -7.51
N ARG A 203 -18.77 -4.90 -7.82
CA ARG A 203 -19.86 -3.91 -7.96
C ARG A 203 -19.48 -2.74 -8.86
N ASP A 204 -20.47 -2.12 -9.45
CA ASP A 204 -20.32 -0.82 -10.11
C ASP A 204 -20.04 0.27 -9.06
N TRP A 205 -19.21 1.26 -9.41
CA TRP A 205 -18.85 2.39 -8.55
C TRP A 205 -20.04 3.22 -8.10
N LYS A 206 -21.13 3.28 -8.89
CA LYS A 206 -22.39 3.99 -8.56
C LYS A 206 -23.18 3.30 -7.44
N ASN A 207 -22.95 2.02 -7.20
CA ASN A 207 -23.61 1.24 -6.16
C ASN A 207 -22.75 1.23 -4.91
N THR A 208 -22.63 2.39 -4.25
CA THR A 208 -21.78 2.53 -3.06
C THR A 208 -22.20 1.57 -1.94
N GLN A 209 -21.22 0.90 -1.34
CA GLN A 209 -21.41 0.00 -0.21
C GLN A 209 -20.27 0.20 0.79
N GLN A 210 -20.60 0.11 2.08
CA GLN A 210 -19.60 0.19 3.13
C GLN A 210 -18.84 -1.13 3.34
N LYS A 211 -19.49 -2.26 3.07
CA LYS A 211 -18.92 -3.58 3.22
C LYS A 211 -18.71 -4.22 1.85
N ASN A 212 -17.48 -4.53 1.54
CA ASN A 212 -17.10 -5.13 0.26
C ASN A 212 -16.12 -6.26 0.53
N SER A 213 -16.45 -7.47 0.12
CA SER A 213 -15.57 -8.62 0.28
C SER A 213 -15.69 -9.60 -0.86
N SER A 214 -14.61 -10.27 -1.17
CA SER A 214 -14.57 -11.39 -2.12
C SER A 214 -13.33 -12.25 -1.86
N ILE A 215 -13.06 -13.17 -2.77
CA ILE A 215 -11.95 -14.11 -2.68
C ILE A 215 -11.00 -13.84 -3.84
N VAL A 216 -9.71 -13.79 -3.55
CA VAL A 216 -8.64 -13.92 -4.54
C VAL A 216 -8.19 -15.36 -4.58
N GLY A 217 -8.24 -15.98 -5.77
CA GLY A 217 -7.56 -17.23 -6.04
C GLY A 217 -6.13 -16.97 -6.51
N PHE A 218 -5.15 -17.67 -5.96
CA PHE A 218 -3.78 -17.58 -6.42
C PHE A 218 -3.59 -18.19 -7.81
N ASN A 219 -2.74 -17.60 -8.62
CA ASN A 219 -2.37 -18.14 -9.93
C ASN A 219 -1.37 -19.29 -9.80
N THR A 220 -0.68 -19.41 -8.67
CA THR A 220 0.22 -20.51 -8.35
C THR A 220 -0.31 -21.34 -7.19
N GLN A 221 0.02 -22.61 -7.15
CA GLN A 221 -0.33 -23.47 -6.02
C GLN A 221 0.80 -23.43 -4.99
N PHE A 222 0.45 -23.06 -3.76
CA PHE A 222 1.38 -23.10 -2.63
C PHE A 222 1.31 -24.47 -1.92
N ASN A 223 2.43 -24.91 -1.35
CA ASN A 223 2.48 -26.16 -0.57
C ASN A 223 1.83 -25.97 0.83
N ASN A 224 1.91 -24.77 1.37
CA ASN A 224 1.31 -24.35 2.64
C ASN A 224 0.67 -22.97 2.43
N PRO A 225 -0.19 -22.50 3.34
CA PRO A 225 -0.62 -21.11 3.30
C PRO A 225 0.59 -20.16 3.25
N PRO A 226 0.72 -19.31 2.23
CA PRO A 226 1.89 -18.46 2.03
C PRO A 226 1.96 -17.32 3.04
N SER A 227 3.09 -16.63 3.12
CA SER A 227 3.15 -15.27 3.64
C SER A 227 2.40 -14.35 2.67
N LEU A 228 1.65 -13.37 3.20
CA LEU A 228 0.81 -12.48 2.39
C LEU A 228 1.04 -11.02 2.81
N PHE A 229 1.61 -10.23 1.92
CA PHE A 229 1.75 -8.78 2.04
C PHE A 229 0.67 -8.10 1.20
N VAL A 230 -0.06 -7.15 1.79
CA VAL A 230 -1.12 -6.39 1.12
C VAL A 230 -0.99 -4.90 1.43
N GLY A 231 -1.43 -4.07 0.50
CA GLY A 231 -1.52 -2.62 0.71
C GLY A 231 -2.44 -1.97 -0.31
N LEU A 232 -2.96 -0.81 0.04
CA LEU A 232 -3.85 -0.01 -0.80
C LEU A 232 -3.13 0.48 -2.06
N ASP A 233 -3.81 0.46 -3.19
CA ASP A 233 -3.33 1.00 -4.47
C ASP A 233 -4.34 1.97 -5.12
N GLU A 234 -5.56 2.03 -4.62
CA GLU A 234 -6.63 2.89 -5.16
C GLU A 234 -7.62 3.32 -4.08
N LEU A 235 -8.08 4.56 -4.20
CA LEU A 235 -9.22 5.11 -3.46
C LEU A 235 -10.02 6.07 -4.33
N ASP A 236 -11.37 6.03 -4.22
CA ASP A 236 -12.32 6.98 -4.80
C ASP A 236 -13.46 7.19 -3.80
N TYR A 237 -13.49 8.38 -3.18
CA TYR A 237 -14.35 8.70 -2.05
C TYR A 237 -15.02 10.04 -2.21
N ASN A 238 -16.25 10.13 -1.68
CA ASN A 238 -16.97 11.38 -1.52
C ASN A 238 -16.33 12.25 -0.43
N CYS A 239 -16.00 13.49 -0.76
CA CYS A 239 -15.38 14.45 0.15
C CYS A 239 -16.34 15.05 1.20
N ASP A 240 -17.64 14.81 1.09
CA ASP A 240 -18.64 15.31 2.06
C ASP A 240 -18.61 14.54 3.39
N TYR A 241 -17.87 13.43 3.44
CA TYR A 241 -17.72 12.55 4.60
C TYR A 241 -16.26 12.32 4.93
N ASN A 242 -15.94 11.87 6.14
CA ASN A 242 -14.57 11.47 6.49
C ASN A 242 -14.08 10.33 5.59
N LEU A 243 -12.80 10.37 5.24
CA LEU A 243 -12.17 9.26 4.51
C LEU A 243 -11.91 8.10 5.48
N ARG A 244 -12.73 7.07 5.41
CA ARG A 244 -12.59 5.86 6.21
C ARG A 244 -12.48 4.64 5.31
N LEU A 245 -11.33 4.01 5.32
CA LEU A 245 -11.01 2.82 4.53
C LEU A 245 -10.23 1.84 5.38
N LYS A 246 -10.61 0.57 5.33
CA LYS A 246 -9.89 -0.54 5.97
C LYS A 246 -9.75 -1.70 5.00
N LEU A 247 -8.53 -2.14 4.81
CA LEU A 247 -8.16 -3.35 4.11
C LEU A 247 -7.88 -4.44 5.15
N GLU A 248 -8.57 -5.56 5.06
CA GLU A 248 -8.32 -6.76 5.86
C GLU A 248 -8.25 -7.98 4.96
N THR A 249 -7.54 -9.00 5.41
CA THR A 249 -7.48 -10.32 4.76
C THR A 249 -7.72 -11.41 5.78
N SER A 250 -8.45 -12.45 5.38
CA SER A 250 -8.78 -13.62 6.21
C SER A 250 -8.78 -14.89 5.35
N ASP A 251 -9.00 -16.03 6.00
CA ASP A 251 -9.16 -17.33 5.35
C ASP A 251 -8.03 -17.66 4.36
N LEU A 252 -6.78 -17.29 4.74
CA LEU A 252 -5.62 -17.56 3.93
C LEU A 252 -5.34 -19.07 3.84
N THR A 253 -5.36 -19.57 2.62
CA THR A 253 -5.13 -20.98 2.28
C THR A 253 -4.01 -21.12 1.25
N GLN A 254 -3.71 -22.32 0.83
CA GLN A 254 -2.79 -22.64 -0.26
C GLN A 254 -3.26 -22.13 -1.65
N THR A 255 -4.56 -21.86 -1.79
CA THR A 255 -5.18 -21.56 -3.08
C THR A 255 -5.74 -20.14 -3.17
N GLY A 256 -5.73 -19.38 -2.07
CA GLY A 256 -6.26 -18.02 -2.07
C GLY A 256 -6.55 -17.48 -0.67
N PHE A 257 -7.14 -16.30 -0.63
CA PHE A 257 -7.54 -15.61 0.59
C PHE A 257 -8.81 -14.79 0.36
N LYS A 258 -9.53 -14.54 1.44
CA LYS A 258 -10.62 -13.58 1.45
C LYS A 258 -10.06 -12.18 1.73
N TRP A 259 -10.56 -11.17 1.02
CA TRP A 259 -10.30 -9.77 1.29
C TRP A 259 -11.56 -9.02 1.68
N ASP A 260 -11.40 -8.01 2.51
CA ASP A 260 -12.42 -7.03 2.86
C ASP A 260 -11.84 -5.62 2.63
N LEU A 261 -12.54 -4.80 1.83
CA LEU A 261 -12.29 -3.37 1.62
C LEU A 261 -13.51 -2.60 2.12
N ASP A 262 -13.41 -2.11 3.35
CA ASP A 262 -14.54 -1.58 4.09
C ASP A 262 -14.44 -0.09 4.37
N ALA A 263 -15.55 0.60 4.22
CA ALA A 263 -15.81 1.89 4.83
C ALA A 263 -16.74 1.73 6.04
N TRP A 264 -16.88 2.76 6.85
CA TRP A 264 -17.79 2.73 8.00
C TRP A 264 -18.38 4.10 8.31
N PHE A 265 -19.38 4.09 9.19
CA PHE A 265 -20.14 5.24 9.63
C PHE A 265 -20.85 5.93 8.44
N ASP A 266 -20.46 7.17 8.09
CA ASP A 266 -21.05 7.95 7.01
C ASP A 266 -20.18 8.01 5.74
N SER A 267 -18.99 7.38 5.74
CA SER A 267 -18.09 7.38 4.59
C SER A 267 -18.74 6.75 3.37
N GLU A 268 -18.62 7.42 2.23
CA GLU A 268 -19.13 6.96 0.95
C GLU A 268 -17.96 6.61 0.03
N MET A 269 -17.81 5.30 -0.19
CA MET A 269 -16.78 4.70 -1.03
C MET A 269 -17.36 4.41 -2.42
N TYR A 270 -16.90 5.12 -3.43
CA TYR A 270 -17.18 4.77 -4.82
C TYR A 270 -16.37 3.56 -5.24
N GLN A 271 -15.05 3.59 -5.00
CA GLN A 271 -14.14 2.50 -5.34
C GLN A 271 -12.93 2.49 -4.42
N SER A 272 -12.41 1.29 -4.18
CA SER A 272 -11.10 1.08 -3.55
C SER A 272 -10.45 -0.16 -4.12
N GLY A 273 -9.12 -0.19 -4.09
CA GLY A 273 -8.33 -1.31 -4.55
C GLY A 273 -7.09 -1.51 -3.70
N ALA A 274 -6.57 -2.71 -3.79
CA ALA A 274 -5.35 -3.12 -3.13
C ALA A 274 -4.56 -4.11 -3.98
N SER A 275 -3.26 -4.09 -3.81
CA SER A 275 -2.34 -5.05 -4.39
C SER A 275 -1.85 -6.04 -3.33
N TYR A 276 -1.42 -7.22 -3.77
CA TYR A 276 -0.83 -8.25 -2.90
C TYR A 276 0.44 -8.85 -3.48
N LEU A 277 1.27 -9.36 -2.59
CA LEU A 277 2.39 -10.26 -2.87
C LEU A 277 2.29 -11.43 -1.89
N ALA A 278 2.27 -12.66 -2.42
CA ALA A 278 2.25 -13.90 -1.64
C ALA A 278 3.47 -14.75 -1.97
N TRP A 279 4.07 -15.41 -0.96
CA TRP A 279 5.23 -16.28 -1.18
C TRP A 279 5.27 -17.43 -0.20
N ASP A 280 5.77 -18.59 -0.68
CA ASP A 280 6.02 -19.75 0.14
C ASP A 280 7.34 -19.58 0.91
N LYS A 281 7.28 -19.70 2.24
CA LYS A 281 8.47 -19.61 3.11
C LYS A 281 9.51 -20.69 2.83
N SER A 282 9.10 -21.80 2.24
CA SER A 282 9.99 -22.93 1.93
C SER A 282 10.62 -22.84 0.53
N ALA A 283 10.24 -21.86 -0.29
CA ALA A 283 10.75 -21.66 -1.65
C ALA A 283 11.99 -20.74 -1.71
N LEU A 284 12.51 -20.33 -0.56
CA LEU A 284 13.62 -19.36 -0.41
C LEU A 284 14.93 -20.01 -0.01
#